data_b4f80ef53a40852b3ca8f390d361b942
#
_entry.id   b4f80ef53a40852b3ca8f390d361b942
#
_cell.length_a   1.000
_cell.length_b   1.000
_cell.length_c   1.000
_cell.angle_alpha   90.00
_cell.angle_beta   90.00
_cell.angle_gamma   90.00
#
_symmetry.space_group_name_H-M   'P 1'
#
loop_
_entity.id
_entity.type
_entity.pdbx_description
1 polymer ?
#
loop_
_entity_poly.entity_id
_entity_poly.type
_entity_poly.pdbx_seq_one_letter_code
_entity_poly.pdbx_strand_id
1 'polypeptide(L)'
;MPPIHRLVNYVDVPSRSPNTVVEIRSRDADRTREEILRAAMAEFAGHGFGGARMGAIAERSGVDKKLIYYYFAGKDELFLAVLEQTYADIRAAERELHLEASGPLEAIRSLVAFTWQHYVKHPEFLHLLNSENLHRARHLKRSTRIREMNSPLVQTLGDILERGRRDAVFRGGIDPVQLYI
;
A
#
# COMPACT_ATOMS: atom_id res chain seq x y z
N MET A 1 70.53 4.08 -31.94
CA MET A 1 69.47 3.32 -31.24
C MET A 1 68.69 4.29 -30.37
N PRO A 2 67.43 4.65 -30.64
CA PRO A 2 66.58 5.45 -29.78
C PRO A 2 65.79 4.53 -28.86
N PRO A 3 65.41 4.97 -27.62
CA PRO A 3 64.64 4.16 -26.65
C PRO A 3 63.15 4.14 -26.99
N ILE A 4 62.58 2.96 -26.81
CA ILE A 4 61.14 2.68 -27.02
C ILE A 4 60.35 3.21 -25.81
N HIS A 5 59.61 4.30 -25.97
CA HIS A 5 58.60 4.73 -25.01
C HIS A 5 57.35 3.84 -25.12
N ARG A 6 57.16 3.03 -24.12
CA ARG A 6 55.94 2.21 -23.91
C ARG A 6 54.82 3.13 -23.41
N LEU A 7 53.87 3.46 -24.33
CA LEU A 7 52.62 4.12 -24.01
C LEU A 7 51.76 3.16 -23.17
N VAL A 8 51.64 3.43 -21.90
CA VAL A 8 50.67 2.80 -21.03
C VAL A 8 49.36 3.55 -21.24
N ASN A 9 48.42 2.93 -21.94
CA ASN A 9 47.06 3.43 -22.06
C ASN A 9 46.40 3.38 -20.67
N TYR A 10 46.29 4.53 -20.03
CA TYR A 10 45.52 4.75 -18.82
C TYR A 10 44.03 4.73 -19.24
N VAL A 11 43.35 3.59 -19.02
CA VAL A 11 41.90 3.51 -19.17
C VAL A 11 41.28 4.33 -18.03
N ASP A 12 40.77 5.48 -18.37
CA ASP A 12 40.04 6.35 -17.45
C ASP A 12 38.74 5.64 -17.04
N VAL A 13 38.73 5.04 -15.86
CA VAL A 13 37.52 4.46 -15.26
C VAL A 13 36.74 5.63 -14.65
N PRO A 14 35.54 5.96 -15.18
CA PRO A 14 34.78 7.07 -14.66
C PRO A 14 34.48 6.83 -13.19
N SER A 15 34.97 7.72 -12.32
CA SER A 15 34.68 7.72 -10.90
C SER A 15 33.17 7.91 -10.69
N ARG A 16 32.47 6.85 -10.26
CA ARG A 16 31.06 6.93 -9.89
C ARG A 16 30.91 7.93 -8.74
N SER A 17 30.14 8.98 -8.97
CA SER A 17 29.82 9.98 -7.94
C SER A 17 29.25 9.31 -6.68
N PRO A 18 29.62 9.76 -5.46
CA PRO A 18 29.09 9.22 -4.20
C PRO A 18 27.57 9.20 -4.15
N ASN A 19 26.90 10.18 -4.76
CA ASN A 19 25.44 10.24 -4.89
C ASN A 19 24.83 9.05 -5.65
N THR A 20 25.51 8.57 -6.71
CA THR A 20 25.00 7.43 -7.51
C THR A 20 25.02 6.13 -6.70
N VAL A 21 25.98 5.91 -5.83
CA VAL A 21 26.07 4.70 -4.99
C VAL A 21 25.01 4.72 -3.88
N VAL A 22 24.72 5.87 -3.28
CA VAL A 22 23.64 6.03 -2.29
C VAL A 22 22.29 5.80 -2.93
N GLU A 23 22.05 6.33 -4.12
CA GLU A 23 20.80 6.19 -4.85
C GLU A 23 20.54 4.73 -5.30
N ILE A 24 21.56 4.00 -5.75
CA ILE A 24 21.47 2.58 -6.09
C ILE A 24 21.14 1.74 -4.86
N ARG A 25 21.79 1.98 -3.72
CA ARG A 25 21.51 1.27 -2.46
C ARG A 25 20.10 1.51 -1.94
N SER A 26 19.58 2.74 -2.07
CA SER A 26 18.20 3.06 -1.71
C SER A 26 17.21 2.30 -2.58
N ARG A 27 17.38 2.31 -3.90
CA ARG A 27 16.52 1.57 -4.85
C ARG A 27 16.52 0.06 -4.59
N ASP A 28 17.68 -0.52 -4.27
CA ASP A 28 17.78 -1.95 -3.94
C ASP A 28 17.06 -2.27 -2.63
N ALA A 29 17.13 -1.38 -1.64
CA ALA A 29 16.42 -1.52 -0.37
C ALA A 29 14.89 -1.42 -0.56
N ASP A 30 14.42 -0.44 -1.34
CA ASP A 30 13.00 -0.27 -1.65
C ASP A 30 12.44 -1.48 -2.41
N ARG A 31 13.17 -1.97 -3.43
CA ARG A 31 12.80 -3.18 -4.15
C ARG A 31 12.70 -4.40 -3.25
N THR A 32 13.69 -4.61 -2.39
CA THR A 32 13.68 -5.72 -1.43
C THR A 32 12.47 -5.63 -0.48
N ARG A 33 12.16 -4.43 -0.01
CA ARG A 33 11.00 -4.19 0.84
C ARG A 33 9.68 -4.52 0.11
N GLU A 34 9.55 -4.13 -1.14
CA GLU A 34 8.37 -4.45 -1.97
C GLU A 34 8.24 -5.96 -2.25
N GLU A 35 9.33 -6.66 -2.52
CA GLU A 35 9.35 -8.12 -2.70
C GLU A 35 8.86 -8.84 -1.43
N ILE A 36 9.32 -8.40 -0.25
CA ILE A 36 8.85 -8.93 1.04
C ILE A 36 7.35 -8.67 1.22
N LEU A 37 6.88 -7.44 0.98
CA LEU A 37 5.47 -7.07 1.14
C LEU A 37 4.56 -7.88 0.22
N ARG A 38 4.95 -8.08 -1.04
CA ARG A 38 4.19 -8.89 -2.00
C ARG A 38 4.08 -10.35 -1.56
N ALA A 39 5.19 -10.95 -1.11
CA ALA A 39 5.21 -12.30 -0.59
C ALA A 39 4.37 -12.44 0.69
N ALA A 40 4.46 -11.46 1.59
CA ALA A 40 3.71 -11.40 2.83
C ALA A 40 2.20 -11.25 2.58
N MET A 41 1.80 -10.39 1.64
CA MET A 41 0.40 -10.24 1.23
C MET A 41 -0.19 -11.58 0.80
N ALA A 42 0.48 -12.31 -0.09
CA ALA A 42 0.01 -13.63 -0.55
C ALA A 42 -0.07 -14.66 0.59
N GLU A 43 0.90 -14.67 1.48
CA GLU A 43 0.91 -15.59 2.63
C GLU A 43 -0.20 -15.27 3.64
N PHE A 44 -0.37 -13.99 3.98
CA PHE A 44 -1.42 -13.56 4.91
C PHE A 44 -2.83 -13.71 4.32
N ALA A 45 -3.03 -13.41 3.05
CA ALA A 45 -4.31 -13.60 2.39
C ALA A 45 -4.71 -15.08 2.32
N GLY A 46 -3.74 -15.98 2.09
CA GLY A 46 -4.01 -17.41 1.99
C GLY A 46 -4.20 -18.13 3.31
N HIS A 47 -3.50 -17.70 4.38
CA HIS A 47 -3.45 -18.42 5.65
C HIS A 47 -3.94 -17.62 6.86
N GLY A 48 -4.35 -16.37 6.66
CA GLY A 48 -4.67 -15.43 7.71
C GLY A 48 -3.44 -15.04 8.56
N PHE A 49 -3.61 -14.07 9.47
CA PHE A 49 -2.54 -13.68 10.38
C PHE A 49 -2.04 -14.86 11.23
N GLY A 50 -2.95 -15.66 11.80
CA GLY A 50 -2.59 -16.79 12.68
C GLY A 50 -1.79 -17.89 11.98
N GLY A 51 -2.22 -18.28 10.77
CA GLY A 51 -1.64 -19.40 10.02
C GLY A 51 -0.38 -19.06 9.21
N ALA A 52 -0.18 -17.81 8.85
CA ALA A 52 0.97 -17.38 8.05
C ALA A 52 2.30 -17.59 8.77
N ARG A 53 3.34 -17.96 8.01
CA ARG A 53 4.68 -18.28 8.54
C ARG A 53 5.75 -17.38 7.91
N MET A 54 6.60 -16.81 8.76
CA MET A 54 7.74 -15.97 8.32
C MET A 54 8.74 -16.73 7.44
N GLY A 55 8.85 -18.05 7.63
CA GLY A 55 9.67 -18.91 6.77
C GLY A 55 9.11 -19.02 5.34
N ALA A 56 7.80 -19.19 5.20
CA ALA A 56 7.14 -19.22 3.90
C ALA A 56 7.24 -17.89 3.16
N ILE A 57 7.17 -16.76 3.89
CA ILE A 57 7.39 -15.43 3.33
C ILE A 57 8.83 -15.29 2.82
N ALA A 58 9.82 -15.75 3.59
CA ALA A 58 11.22 -15.71 3.18
C ALA A 58 11.47 -16.54 1.91
N GLU A 59 10.93 -17.76 1.86
CA GLU A 59 11.02 -18.64 0.70
C GLU A 59 10.37 -18.01 -0.54
N ARG A 60 9.16 -17.46 -0.40
CA ARG A 60 8.42 -16.85 -1.50
C ARG A 60 9.05 -15.56 -2.01
N SER A 61 9.61 -14.74 -1.13
CA SER A 61 10.28 -13.48 -1.51
C SER A 61 11.70 -13.68 -2.02
N GLY A 62 12.32 -14.82 -1.78
CA GLY A 62 13.74 -15.04 -2.02
C GLY A 62 14.67 -14.24 -1.10
N VAL A 63 14.13 -13.66 -0.01
CA VAL A 63 14.86 -12.80 0.92
C VAL A 63 15.15 -13.56 2.21
N ASP A 64 16.39 -13.44 2.72
CA ASP A 64 16.76 -14.07 4.00
C ASP A 64 15.84 -13.62 5.14
N LYS A 65 15.43 -14.59 5.98
CA LYS A 65 14.52 -14.33 7.09
C LYS A 65 15.03 -13.26 8.07
N LYS A 66 16.35 -13.17 8.29
CA LYS A 66 16.94 -12.15 9.16
C LYS A 66 16.76 -10.76 8.58
N LEU A 67 16.86 -10.64 7.24
CA LEU A 67 16.65 -9.38 6.55
C LEU A 67 15.16 -8.95 6.62
N ILE A 68 14.21 -9.88 6.58
CA ILE A 68 12.80 -9.57 6.81
C ILE A 68 12.58 -8.98 8.21
N TYR A 69 13.18 -9.57 9.24
CA TYR A 69 13.10 -9.02 10.60
C TYR A 69 13.79 -7.66 10.75
N TYR A 70 14.84 -7.41 9.98
CA TYR A 70 15.48 -6.10 9.93
C TYR A 70 14.55 -5.02 9.36
N TYR A 71 13.80 -5.32 8.30
CA TYR A 71 12.87 -4.37 7.67
C TYR A 71 11.58 -4.14 8.48
N PHE A 72 11.06 -5.17 9.14
CA PHE A 72 9.70 -5.15 9.69
C PHE A 72 9.62 -5.53 11.18
N ALA A 73 10.74 -5.72 11.86
CA ALA A 73 10.82 -6.07 13.28
C ALA A 73 10.05 -7.34 13.70
N GLY A 74 9.08 -7.82 12.93
CA GLY A 74 8.32 -9.04 13.23
C GLY A 74 7.07 -9.21 12.39
N LYS A 75 6.32 -10.27 12.69
CA LYS A 75 5.11 -10.66 11.95
C LYS A 75 3.99 -9.63 12.07
N ASP A 76 3.81 -9.06 13.26
CA ASP A 76 2.80 -8.03 13.53
C ASP A 76 3.06 -6.76 12.72
N GLU A 77 4.32 -6.29 12.68
CA GLU A 77 4.70 -5.09 11.93
C GLU A 77 4.65 -5.34 10.41
N LEU A 78 5.02 -6.55 9.98
CA LEU A 78 4.89 -6.92 8.57
C LEU A 78 3.42 -7.01 8.14
N PHE A 79 2.56 -7.57 8.97
CA PHE A 79 1.11 -7.63 8.68
C PHE A 79 0.49 -6.22 8.63
N LEU A 80 0.86 -5.36 9.58
CA LEU A 80 0.45 -3.96 9.57
C LEU A 80 0.91 -3.24 8.30
N ALA A 81 2.16 -3.44 7.89
CA ALA A 81 2.68 -2.83 6.65
C ALA A 81 1.95 -3.33 5.40
N VAL A 82 1.53 -4.61 5.36
CA VAL A 82 0.69 -5.16 4.29
C VAL A 82 -0.68 -4.49 4.28
N LEU A 83 -1.33 -4.37 5.43
CA LEU A 83 -2.61 -3.65 5.55
C LEU A 83 -2.48 -2.20 5.07
N GLU A 84 -1.45 -1.48 5.52
CA GLU A 84 -1.21 -0.10 5.13
C GLU A 84 -1.00 0.06 3.62
N GLN A 85 -0.26 -0.86 2.99
CA GLN A 85 -0.07 -0.86 1.54
C GLN A 85 -1.40 -1.10 0.81
N THR A 86 -2.16 -2.10 1.24
CA THR A 86 -3.46 -2.45 0.63
C THR A 86 -4.47 -1.29 0.74
N TYR A 87 -4.48 -0.58 1.88
CA TYR A 87 -5.28 0.63 2.03
C TYR A 87 -4.78 1.78 1.16
N ALA A 88 -3.47 1.95 1.02
CA ALA A 88 -2.90 2.98 0.14
C ALA A 88 -3.30 2.75 -1.32
N ASP A 89 -3.29 1.49 -1.77
CA ASP A 89 -3.62 1.13 -3.14
C ASP A 89 -5.09 1.43 -3.47
N ILE A 90 -6.04 1.02 -2.60
CA ILE A 90 -7.46 1.33 -2.82
C ILE A 90 -7.72 2.83 -2.73
N ARG A 91 -7.11 3.57 -1.78
CA ARG A 91 -7.26 5.03 -1.67
C ARG A 91 -6.67 5.75 -2.89
N ALA A 92 -5.58 5.25 -3.47
CA ALA A 92 -5.04 5.79 -4.71
C ALA A 92 -6.02 5.62 -5.87
N ALA A 93 -6.58 4.42 -6.04
CA ALA A 93 -7.53 4.13 -7.10
C ALA A 93 -8.88 4.88 -6.94
N GLU A 94 -9.35 5.11 -5.70
CA GLU A 94 -10.56 5.91 -5.44
C GLU A 94 -10.40 7.38 -5.81
N ARG A 95 -9.21 7.97 -5.66
CA ARG A 95 -8.96 9.36 -6.06
C ARG A 95 -9.16 9.59 -7.55
N GLU A 96 -8.89 8.58 -8.37
CA GLU A 96 -9.10 8.64 -9.82
C GLU A 96 -10.59 8.70 -10.22
N LEU A 97 -11.50 8.48 -9.28
CA LEU A 97 -12.95 8.61 -9.54
C LEU A 97 -13.42 10.06 -9.64
N HIS A 98 -12.63 11.02 -9.14
CA HIS A 98 -12.97 12.47 -9.14
C HIS A 98 -14.40 12.73 -8.67
N LEU A 99 -14.80 12.12 -7.53
CA LEU A 99 -16.18 12.13 -7.01
C LEU A 99 -16.75 13.54 -6.82
N GLU A 100 -15.88 14.51 -6.54
CA GLU A 100 -16.24 15.92 -6.37
C GLU A 100 -16.76 16.57 -7.65
N ALA A 101 -16.34 16.08 -8.83
CA ALA A 101 -16.75 16.62 -10.12
C ALA A 101 -18.14 16.15 -10.58
N SER A 102 -18.66 15.09 -9.94
CA SER A 102 -19.94 14.48 -10.29
C SER A 102 -21.11 15.01 -9.47
N GLY A 103 -22.34 14.85 -9.97
CA GLY A 103 -23.53 15.05 -9.17
C GLY A 103 -23.61 14.10 -7.96
N PRO A 104 -24.29 14.48 -6.86
CA PRO A 104 -24.24 13.71 -5.61
C PRO A 104 -24.63 12.23 -5.76
N LEU A 105 -25.70 11.96 -6.49
CA LEU A 105 -26.18 10.60 -6.71
C LEU A 105 -25.19 9.78 -7.56
N GLU A 106 -24.64 10.39 -8.60
CA GLU A 106 -23.69 9.72 -9.48
C GLU A 106 -22.36 9.44 -8.76
N ALA A 107 -21.89 10.38 -7.93
CA ALA A 107 -20.70 10.17 -7.11
C ALA A 107 -20.83 8.94 -6.19
N ILE A 108 -21.97 8.80 -5.49
CA ILE A 108 -22.21 7.64 -4.64
C ILE A 108 -22.30 6.34 -5.46
N ARG A 109 -23.00 6.36 -6.60
CA ARG A 109 -23.08 5.19 -7.49
C ARG A 109 -21.70 4.77 -8.01
N SER A 110 -20.89 5.71 -8.43
CA SER A 110 -19.53 5.46 -8.91
C SER A 110 -18.66 4.85 -7.82
N LEU A 111 -18.71 5.38 -6.60
CA LEU A 111 -17.97 4.84 -5.47
C LEU A 111 -18.41 3.41 -5.13
N VAL A 112 -19.72 3.15 -5.06
CA VAL A 112 -20.24 1.79 -4.77
C VAL A 112 -19.83 0.81 -5.86
N ALA A 113 -19.97 1.19 -7.14
CA ALA A 113 -19.58 0.33 -8.26
C ALA A 113 -18.09 0.04 -8.26
N PHE A 114 -17.27 1.07 -8.01
CA PHE A 114 -15.81 0.92 -7.87
C PHE A 114 -15.45 -0.03 -6.73
N THR A 115 -15.99 0.20 -5.53
CA THR A 115 -15.70 -0.62 -4.35
C THR A 115 -16.04 -2.09 -4.59
N TRP A 116 -17.21 -2.36 -5.19
CA TRP A 116 -17.60 -3.71 -5.57
C TRP A 116 -16.61 -4.34 -6.57
N GLN A 117 -16.28 -3.62 -7.64
CA GLN A 117 -15.33 -4.11 -8.64
C GLN A 117 -13.94 -4.32 -8.07
N HIS A 118 -13.50 -3.44 -7.17
CA HIS A 118 -12.22 -3.58 -6.50
C HIS A 118 -12.17 -4.86 -5.67
N TYR A 119 -13.19 -5.15 -4.88
CA TYR A 119 -13.26 -6.37 -4.06
C TYR A 119 -13.31 -7.65 -4.90
N VAL A 120 -13.98 -7.63 -6.04
CA VAL A 120 -14.02 -8.78 -6.97
C VAL A 120 -12.65 -9.01 -7.62
N LYS A 121 -11.94 -7.94 -7.96
CA LYS A 121 -10.61 -8.03 -8.61
C LYS A 121 -9.48 -8.30 -7.62
N HIS A 122 -9.65 -7.92 -6.36
CA HIS A 122 -8.65 -8.00 -5.28
C HIS A 122 -9.20 -8.75 -4.06
N PRO A 123 -9.52 -10.06 -4.20
CA PRO A 123 -10.08 -10.84 -3.11
C PRO A 123 -9.15 -10.93 -1.89
N GLU A 124 -7.83 -10.77 -2.09
CA GLU A 124 -6.83 -10.71 -1.03
C GLU A 124 -7.12 -9.57 -0.04
N PHE A 125 -7.67 -8.45 -0.49
CA PHE A 125 -8.08 -7.35 0.40
C PHE A 125 -9.11 -7.81 1.42
N LEU A 126 -10.18 -8.50 0.97
CA LEU A 126 -11.21 -9.03 1.87
C LEU A 126 -10.68 -10.10 2.82
N HIS A 127 -9.77 -10.96 2.34
CA HIS A 127 -9.14 -11.98 3.18
C HIS A 127 -8.31 -11.34 4.32
N LEU A 128 -7.54 -10.30 4.01
CA LEU A 128 -6.78 -9.55 4.99
C LEU A 128 -7.69 -8.87 6.02
N LEU A 129 -8.76 -8.19 5.56
CA LEU A 129 -9.74 -7.55 6.45
C LEU A 129 -10.44 -8.55 7.36
N ASN A 130 -10.88 -9.70 6.81
CA ASN A 130 -11.49 -10.76 7.61
C ASN A 130 -10.54 -11.30 8.66
N SER A 131 -9.26 -11.53 8.30
CA SER A 131 -8.23 -11.92 9.23
C SER A 131 -8.04 -10.89 10.34
N GLU A 132 -8.01 -9.60 10.01
CA GLU A 132 -7.88 -8.51 10.97
C GLU A 132 -9.09 -8.39 11.88
N ASN A 133 -10.31 -8.56 11.34
CA ASN A 133 -11.54 -8.56 12.12
C ASN A 133 -11.58 -9.70 13.16
N LEU A 134 -11.11 -10.90 12.81
CA LEU A 134 -10.95 -12.00 13.76
C LEU A 134 -9.98 -11.66 14.90
N HIS A 135 -9.02 -10.77 14.66
CA HIS A 135 -8.09 -10.25 15.65
C HIS A 135 -8.56 -8.92 16.28
N ARG A 136 -9.89 -8.61 16.21
CA ARG A 136 -10.54 -7.42 16.80
C ARG A 136 -9.98 -6.09 16.29
N ALA A 137 -9.53 -6.07 15.05
CA ALA A 137 -8.96 -4.89 14.37
C ALA A 137 -7.78 -4.27 15.14
N ARG A 138 -6.95 -5.09 15.79
CA ARG A 138 -5.88 -4.59 16.67
C ARG A 138 -4.77 -3.86 15.91
N HIS A 139 -4.48 -4.27 14.66
CA HIS A 139 -3.47 -3.61 13.84
C HIS A 139 -4.03 -2.32 13.22
N LEU A 140 -5.26 -2.35 12.69
CA LEU A 140 -5.94 -1.16 12.15
C LEU A 140 -6.09 -0.06 13.20
N LYS A 141 -6.51 -0.40 14.43
CA LYS A 141 -6.64 0.56 15.53
C LYS A 141 -5.33 1.25 15.89
N ARG A 142 -4.21 0.60 15.67
CA ARG A 142 -2.86 1.11 15.94
C ARG A 142 -2.30 1.99 14.83
N SER A 143 -2.80 1.84 13.59
CA SER A 143 -2.28 2.60 12.45
C SER A 143 -2.84 4.01 12.38
N THR A 144 -1.99 4.99 12.66
CA THR A 144 -2.28 6.40 12.35
C THR A 144 -2.32 6.65 10.85
N ARG A 145 -1.45 5.98 10.10
CA ARG A 145 -1.34 6.10 8.64
C ARG A 145 -2.62 5.71 7.91
N ILE A 146 -3.26 4.58 8.27
CA ILE A 146 -4.54 4.18 7.68
C ILE A 146 -5.62 5.21 8.00
N ARG A 147 -5.67 5.73 9.21
CA ARG A 147 -6.61 6.76 9.62
C ARG A 147 -6.44 8.04 8.81
N GLU A 148 -5.21 8.48 8.62
CA GLU A 148 -4.86 9.65 7.81
C GLU A 148 -5.23 9.45 6.33
N MET A 149 -4.99 8.26 5.77
CA MET A 149 -5.36 7.93 4.39
C MET A 149 -6.87 7.88 4.16
N ASN A 150 -7.67 7.51 5.18
CA ASN A 150 -9.13 7.43 5.07
C ASN A 150 -9.82 8.80 5.24
N SER A 151 -9.21 9.73 5.96
CA SER A 151 -9.80 11.04 6.26
C SER A 151 -10.26 11.83 5.02
N PRO A 152 -9.48 11.93 3.91
CA PRO A 152 -9.92 12.64 2.71
C PRO A 152 -11.18 12.06 2.08
N LEU A 153 -11.29 10.72 2.02
CA LEU A 153 -12.50 10.10 1.46
C LEU A 153 -13.73 10.38 2.32
N VAL A 154 -13.60 10.30 3.64
CA VAL A 154 -14.69 10.61 4.57
C VAL A 154 -15.13 12.07 4.42
N GLN A 155 -14.19 13.02 4.24
CA GLN A 155 -14.50 14.41 3.96
C GLN A 155 -15.24 14.57 2.63
N THR A 156 -14.75 13.98 1.55
CA THR A 156 -15.39 13.99 0.23
C THR A 156 -16.81 13.43 0.31
N LEU A 157 -17.04 12.34 1.05
CA LEU A 157 -18.37 11.78 1.29
C LEU A 157 -19.27 12.75 2.05
N GLY A 158 -18.76 13.43 3.06
CA GLY A 158 -19.48 14.48 3.79
C GLY A 158 -19.94 15.60 2.87
N ASP A 159 -19.07 16.08 1.98
CA ASP A 159 -19.37 17.13 1.02
C ASP A 159 -20.42 16.67 -0.02
N ILE A 160 -20.32 15.43 -0.50
CA ILE A 160 -21.30 14.83 -1.42
C ILE A 160 -22.68 14.71 -0.75
N LEU A 161 -22.73 14.24 0.50
CA LEU A 161 -23.98 14.10 1.24
C LEU A 161 -24.63 15.46 1.51
N GLU A 162 -23.84 16.49 1.84
CA GLU A 162 -24.35 17.84 2.05
C GLU A 162 -24.85 18.49 0.76
N ARG A 163 -24.14 18.31 -0.37
CA ARG A 163 -24.64 18.74 -1.70
C ARG A 163 -25.98 18.04 -2.02
N GLY A 164 -26.03 16.72 -1.86
CA GLY A 164 -27.25 15.98 -2.13
C GLY A 164 -28.43 16.33 -1.22
N ARG A 165 -28.17 16.74 0.04
CA ARG A 165 -29.17 17.27 0.95
C ARG A 165 -29.73 18.61 0.45
N ARG A 166 -28.85 19.53 0.03
CA ARG A 166 -29.26 20.84 -0.53
C ARG A 166 -30.08 20.70 -1.80
N ASP A 167 -29.73 19.74 -2.63
CA ASP A 167 -30.41 19.44 -3.90
C ASP A 167 -31.69 18.57 -3.71
N ALA A 168 -32.08 18.29 -2.46
CA ALA A 168 -33.19 17.40 -2.09
C ALA A 168 -33.09 15.97 -2.69
N VAL A 169 -31.88 15.51 -3.02
CA VAL A 169 -31.58 14.15 -3.51
C VAL A 169 -31.40 13.15 -2.35
N PHE A 170 -30.81 13.62 -1.26
CA PHE A 170 -30.59 12.81 -0.06
C PHE A 170 -31.32 13.38 1.14
N ARG A 171 -31.74 12.46 2.05
CA ARG A 171 -32.24 12.86 3.38
C ARG A 171 -31.11 13.46 4.22
N GLY A 172 -31.44 14.32 5.17
CA GLY A 172 -30.48 14.81 6.15
C GLY A 172 -30.09 13.74 7.19
N GLY A 173 -28.99 14.02 7.93
CA GLY A 173 -28.57 13.21 9.08
C GLY A 173 -27.85 11.90 8.72
N ILE A 174 -27.34 11.76 7.49
CA ILE A 174 -26.47 10.64 7.11
C ILE A 174 -25.04 10.94 7.57
N ASP A 175 -24.50 10.09 8.41
CA ASP A 175 -23.10 10.17 8.86
C ASP A 175 -22.18 9.59 7.79
N PRO A 176 -21.19 10.35 7.26
CA PRO A 176 -20.30 9.88 6.23
C PRO A 176 -19.42 8.70 6.66
N VAL A 177 -19.07 8.60 7.96
CA VAL A 177 -18.30 7.46 8.48
C VAL A 177 -19.16 6.21 8.49
N GLN A 178 -20.42 6.30 8.91
CA GLN A 178 -21.36 5.17 8.88
C GLN A 178 -21.69 4.71 7.46
N LEU A 179 -21.71 5.64 6.50
CA LEU A 179 -21.91 5.27 5.09
C LEU A 179 -20.69 4.54 4.52
N TYR A 180 -19.50 4.88 5.01
CA TYR A 180 -18.24 4.31 4.53
C TYR A 180 -17.97 2.90 5.09
N ILE A 181 -18.37 2.61 6.32
CA ILE A 181 -18.16 1.32 7.00
C ILE A 181 -19.19 0.28 6.57
#